data_078a1f275645bc3a7a9cdb1f23c1ebfa
#
_entry.id   078a1f275645bc3a7a9cdb1f23c1ebfa
#
_cell.length_a   1.000
_cell.length_b   1.000
_cell.length_c   1.000
_cell.angle_alpha   90.00
_cell.angle_beta   90.00
_cell.angle_gamma   90.00
#
_symmetry.space_group_name_H-M   'P 1'
#
loop_
_entity.id
_entity.type
_entity.pdbx_description
1 polymer ?
#
loop_
_entity_poly.entity_id
_entity_poly.type
_entity_poly.pdbx_seq_one_letter_code
_entity_poly.pdbx_strand_id
1 'polypeptide(L)'
;VLMFPQKESILDAEKLRLQDTALSPLREDLGCTAARPISAPLFDNQFRKIVELKVPAVGLRLGGLREPYMEELEANGTPVFGIASNLRDAKVLVSSGVNAVVAAGWAEEGLLSHEEISKDQAEIDSLVLWSECARALRVPVLGAGSITTQDQGRVLKALGLAGFMLSDALLLVKESPIPDSWRTKVMYLADSASEMTDTFMGRASRYLSNGFAQIFPEKGLPVLQFPYQYFALKDIFDKALEIGRIDLALLEVGQYVYLAESGTTADIINKFCGYWSED
;
A
#
# COMPACT_ATOMS: atom_id res chain seq x y z
N VAL A 1 -7.18 4.00 6.73
CA VAL A 1 -5.76 3.79 7.09
C VAL A 1 -5.05 5.13 7.19
N LEU A 2 -4.29 5.35 8.28
CA LEU A 2 -3.38 6.48 8.43
C LEU A 2 -2.06 6.17 7.70
N MET A 3 -1.75 6.94 6.66
CA MET A 3 -0.61 6.67 5.77
C MET A 3 0.52 7.70 5.88
N PHE A 4 0.27 8.87 6.45
CA PHE A 4 1.29 9.91 6.51
C PHE A 4 2.13 9.79 7.78
N PRO A 5 3.46 9.95 7.69
CA PRO A 5 4.33 9.86 8.84
C PRO A 5 4.03 10.98 9.84
N GLN A 6 4.14 10.69 11.12
CA GLN A 6 4.00 11.67 12.20
C GLN A 6 5.16 12.68 12.24
N LYS A 7 6.29 12.33 11.61
CA LYS A 7 7.44 13.21 11.42
C LYS A 7 7.34 13.88 10.05
N GLU A 8 7.42 15.19 10.03
CA GLU A 8 7.40 15.94 8.78
C GLU A 8 8.59 15.59 7.89
N SER A 9 8.30 15.29 6.63
CA SER A 9 9.31 15.17 5.58
C SER A 9 9.64 16.56 5.03
N ILE A 10 10.85 16.74 4.54
CA ILE A 10 11.30 18.01 3.94
C ILE A 10 11.33 17.84 2.42
N LEU A 11 10.70 18.79 1.74
CA LEU A 11 10.75 18.84 0.27
C LEU A 11 12.13 19.31 -0.20
N ASP A 12 12.80 18.46 -0.96
CA ASP A 12 14.05 18.80 -1.63
C ASP A 12 13.76 19.56 -2.94
N ALA A 13 13.92 20.89 -2.90
CA ALA A 13 13.59 21.78 -4.01
C ALA A 13 14.50 21.57 -5.22
N GLU A 14 15.76 21.14 -5.02
CA GLU A 14 16.70 20.91 -6.13
C GLU A 14 16.31 19.62 -6.88
N LYS A 15 16.06 18.55 -6.17
CA LYS A 15 15.56 17.30 -6.77
C LYS A 15 14.26 17.52 -7.52
N LEU A 16 13.33 18.27 -6.93
CA LEU A 16 12.06 18.62 -7.59
C LEU A 16 12.30 19.36 -8.90
N ARG A 17 13.17 20.36 -8.92
CA ARG A 17 13.48 21.13 -10.13
C ARG A 17 14.09 20.24 -11.22
N LEU A 18 14.96 19.29 -10.86
CA LEU A 18 15.52 18.34 -11.81
C LEU A 18 14.44 17.44 -12.42
N GLN A 19 13.53 16.91 -11.60
CA GLN A 19 12.41 16.13 -12.07
C GLN A 19 11.49 16.93 -12.99
N ASP A 20 11.10 18.14 -12.59
CA ASP A 20 10.20 19.01 -13.36
C ASP A 20 10.78 19.33 -14.73
N THR A 21 12.07 19.64 -14.81
CA THR A 21 12.75 19.91 -16.07
C THR A 21 12.77 18.67 -16.98
N ALA A 22 13.08 17.50 -16.42
CA ALA A 22 13.19 16.27 -17.18
C ALA A 22 11.85 15.70 -17.64
N LEU A 23 10.77 15.97 -16.88
CA LEU A 23 9.41 15.48 -17.15
C LEU A 23 8.54 16.52 -17.88
N SER A 24 9.03 17.75 -18.11
CA SER A 24 8.27 18.79 -18.85
C SER A 24 7.79 18.30 -20.22
N PRO A 25 8.61 17.65 -21.07
CA PRO A 25 8.13 17.16 -22.36
C PRO A 25 7.00 16.12 -22.23
N LEU A 26 7.06 15.26 -21.21
CA LEU A 26 6.02 14.28 -20.94
C LEU A 26 4.72 14.96 -20.50
N ARG A 27 4.82 15.97 -19.64
CA ARG A 27 3.66 16.77 -19.20
C ARG A 27 3.00 17.50 -20.36
N GLU A 28 3.78 18.07 -21.26
CA GLU A 28 3.31 18.72 -22.49
C GLU A 28 2.58 17.74 -23.40
N ASP A 29 3.16 16.55 -23.63
CA ASP A 29 2.55 15.47 -24.44
C ASP A 29 1.22 15.00 -23.86
N LEU A 30 1.14 14.87 -22.54
CA LEU A 30 -0.09 14.49 -21.84
C LEU A 30 -1.12 15.62 -21.74
N GLY A 31 -0.73 16.86 -21.95
CA GLY A 31 -1.58 18.03 -21.74
C GLY A 31 -1.83 18.29 -20.25
N CYS A 32 -0.87 18.00 -19.39
CA CYS A 32 -0.93 18.37 -17.99
C CYS A 32 -0.93 19.89 -17.84
N THR A 33 -1.82 20.43 -17.01
CA THR A 33 -1.82 21.85 -16.65
C THR A 33 -0.65 22.14 -15.72
N ALA A 34 -0.19 23.40 -15.71
CA ALA A 34 0.99 23.87 -14.99
C ALA A 34 1.06 23.36 -13.53
N ALA A 35 2.30 23.24 -13.06
CA ALA A 35 2.68 22.70 -11.74
C ALA A 35 1.75 23.14 -10.60
N ARG A 36 1.14 22.18 -9.93
CA ARG A 36 0.39 22.42 -8.69
C ARG A 36 1.37 22.64 -7.54
N PRO A 37 1.03 23.50 -6.56
CA PRO A 37 1.83 23.56 -5.35
C PRO A 37 1.86 22.18 -4.71
N ILE A 38 3.06 21.67 -4.46
CA ILE A 38 3.23 20.36 -3.79
C ILE A 38 3.01 20.60 -2.30
N SER A 39 1.90 20.09 -1.81
CA SER A 39 1.53 20.14 -0.40
C SER A 39 1.21 18.72 0.06
N ALA A 40 2.01 18.21 0.98
CA ALA A 40 1.70 16.94 1.64
C ALA A 40 0.65 17.18 2.74
N PRO A 41 -0.37 16.32 2.86
CA PRO A 41 -1.27 16.35 4.00
C PRO A 41 -0.52 16.17 5.32
N LEU A 42 -0.87 16.97 6.32
CA LEU A 42 -0.32 16.81 7.66
C LEU A 42 -0.99 15.64 8.38
N PHE A 43 -0.22 14.88 9.13
CA PHE A 43 -0.71 13.77 9.95
C PHE A 43 -1.84 14.21 10.89
N ASP A 44 -1.66 15.33 11.60
CA ASP A 44 -2.65 15.85 12.54
C ASP A 44 -4.00 16.15 11.89
N ASN A 45 -4.01 16.60 10.65
CA ASN A 45 -5.26 16.87 9.93
C ASN A 45 -6.00 15.55 9.59
N GLN A 46 -5.26 14.50 9.21
CA GLN A 46 -5.82 13.17 9.01
C GLN A 46 -6.39 12.61 10.33
N PHE A 47 -5.61 12.70 11.40
CA PHE A 47 -6.00 12.19 12.71
C PHE A 47 -7.25 12.88 13.24
N ARG A 48 -7.29 14.21 13.24
CA ARG A 48 -8.49 14.98 13.64
C ARG A 48 -9.74 14.55 12.87
N LYS A 49 -9.58 14.31 11.56
CA LYS A 49 -10.71 13.87 10.73
C LYS A 49 -11.21 12.49 11.11
N ILE A 50 -10.33 11.57 11.47
CA ILE A 50 -10.67 10.24 11.97
C ILE A 50 -11.46 10.31 13.27
N VAL A 51 -11.01 11.13 14.22
CA VAL A 51 -11.70 11.34 15.50
C VAL A 51 -13.07 11.99 15.28
N GLU A 52 -13.14 13.04 14.46
CA GLU A 52 -14.40 13.73 14.13
C GLU A 52 -15.44 12.77 13.52
N LEU A 53 -15.02 11.91 12.60
CA LEU A 53 -15.89 10.96 11.90
C LEU A 53 -16.25 9.73 12.74
N LYS A 54 -15.64 9.56 13.93
CA LYS A 54 -15.84 8.40 14.81
C LYS A 54 -15.75 7.09 14.07
N VAL A 55 -14.68 6.92 13.30
CA VAL A 55 -14.48 5.70 12.50
C VAL A 55 -14.45 4.47 13.39
N PRO A 56 -15.00 3.32 12.95
CA PRO A 56 -15.14 2.13 13.79
C PRO A 56 -13.80 1.43 14.08
N ALA A 57 -12.77 1.67 13.28
CA ALA A 57 -11.41 1.14 13.49
C ALA A 57 -10.39 1.97 12.72
N VAL A 58 -9.12 1.96 13.16
CA VAL A 58 -8.02 2.67 12.51
C VAL A 58 -6.91 1.70 12.14
N GLY A 59 -6.48 1.72 10.88
CA GLY A 59 -5.27 1.05 10.43
C GLY A 59 -4.09 2.02 10.38
N LEU A 60 -2.92 1.59 10.85
CA LEU A 60 -1.68 2.36 10.82
C LEU A 60 -0.73 1.79 9.77
N ARG A 61 -0.17 2.65 8.95
CA ARG A 61 0.95 2.32 8.07
C ARG A 61 2.08 3.31 8.34
N LEU A 62 3.33 2.86 8.24
CA LEU A 62 4.53 3.66 8.54
C LEU A 62 4.74 3.97 10.03
N GLY A 63 4.63 2.96 10.87
CA GLY A 63 4.96 3.01 12.29
C GLY A 63 3.76 3.12 13.22
N GLY A 64 4.05 3.09 14.53
CA GLY A 64 3.05 3.21 15.59
C GLY A 64 2.67 4.66 15.88
N LEU A 65 1.54 4.88 16.52
CA LEU A 65 1.14 6.21 17.00
C LEU A 65 1.93 6.62 18.23
N ARG A 66 2.20 7.91 18.35
CA ARG A 66 2.65 8.52 19.61
C ARG A 66 1.55 8.42 20.67
N GLU A 67 1.97 8.32 21.91
CA GLU A 67 1.09 8.11 23.07
C GLU A 67 -0.16 9.00 23.12
N PRO A 68 -0.13 10.32 22.93
CA PRO A 68 -1.36 11.14 22.97
C PRO A 68 -2.42 10.74 21.96
N TYR A 69 -2.02 10.28 20.78
CA TYR A 69 -2.98 9.85 19.74
C TYR A 69 -3.56 8.47 20.04
N MET A 70 -2.74 7.56 20.59
CA MET A 70 -3.24 6.24 21.03
C MET A 70 -4.22 6.37 22.18
N GLU A 71 -3.90 7.16 23.20
CA GLU A 71 -4.80 7.44 24.34
C GLU A 71 -6.15 8.01 23.89
N GLU A 72 -6.17 8.92 22.91
CA GLU A 72 -7.40 9.50 22.38
C GLU A 72 -8.26 8.44 21.65
N LEU A 73 -7.65 7.56 20.84
CA LEU A 73 -8.39 6.47 20.18
C LEU A 73 -8.91 5.45 21.19
N GLU A 74 -8.11 5.10 22.18
CA GLU A 74 -8.52 4.19 23.26
C GLU A 74 -9.68 4.77 24.08
N ALA A 75 -9.60 6.05 24.46
CA ALA A 75 -10.67 6.75 25.16
C ALA A 75 -11.99 6.78 24.36
N ASN A 76 -11.90 6.81 23.03
CA ASN A 76 -13.04 6.74 22.12
C ASN A 76 -13.53 5.30 21.86
N GLY A 77 -12.83 4.29 22.38
CA GLY A 77 -13.12 2.88 22.11
C GLY A 77 -12.85 2.46 20.66
N THR A 78 -11.96 3.18 19.94
CA THR A 78 -11.64 2.91 18.55
C THR A 78 -10.46 1.94 18.46
N PRO A 79 -10.67 0.68 18.04
CA PRO A 79 -9.59 -0.28 17.89
C PRO A 79 -8.60 0.14 16.81
N VAL A 80 -7.32 -0.16 17.06
CA VAL A 80 -6.20 0.19 16.20
C VAL A 80 -5.50 -1.07 15.76
N PHE A 81 -5.20 -1.21 14.48
CA PHE A 81 -4.34 -2.26 13.96
C PHE A 81 -3.20 -1.67 13.15
N GLY A 82 -2.02 -2.26 13.30
CA GLY A 82 -0.81 -1.80 12.63
C GLY A 82 -0.40 -2.73 11.49
N ILE A 83 -0.01 -2.17 10.34
CA ILE A 83 0.50 -2.91 9.20
C ILE A 83 2.03 -2.93 9.30
N ALA A 84 2.63 -4.13 9.31
CA ALA A 84 4.06 -4.32 9.41
C ALA A 84 4.60 -5.19 8.28
N SER A 85 5.73 -4.80 7.71
CA SER A 85 6.42 -5.55 6.64
C SER A 85 7.62 -6.36 7.17
N ASN A 86 7.88 -6.31 8.47
CA ASN A 86 8.89 -7.13 9.17
C ASN A 86 8.53 -7.31 10.65
N LEU A 87 9.15 -8.31 11.29
CA LEU A 87 8.87 -8.64 12.69
C LEU A 87 9.29 -7.53 13.68
N ARG A 88 10.35 -6.78 13.38
CA ARG A 88 10.81 -5.66 14.24
C ARG A 88 9.72 -4.59 14.34
N ASP A 89 9.18 -4.16 13.21
CA ASP A 89 8.13 -3.14 13.16
C ASP A 89 6.84 -3.65 13.78
N ALA A 90 6.50 -4.92 13.56
CA ALA A 90 5.37 -5.58 14.22
C ALA A 90 5.48 -5.51 15.77
N LYS A 91 6.66 -5.75 16.32
CA LYS A 91 6.91 -5.62 17.77
C LYS A 91 6.81 -4.17 18.26
N VAL A 92 7.29 -3.21 17.47
CA VAL A 92 7.14 -1.77 17.79
C VAL A 92 5.67 -1.38 17.83
N LEU A 93 4.88 -1.81 16.84
CA LEU A 93 3.43 -1.59 16.80
C LEU A 93 2.74 -2.16 18.05
N VAL A 94 3.04 -3.40 18.43
CA VAL A 94 2.48 -4.01 19.65
C VAL A 94 2.87 -3.20 20.89
N SER A 95 4.11 -2.74 20.97
CA SER A 95 4.57 -1.91 22.09
C SER A 95 3.91 -0.53 22.14
N SER A 96 3.41 -0.03 20.99
CA SER A 96 2.65 1.23 20.93
C SER A 96 1.14 1.04 21.24
N GLY A 97 0.67 -0.18 21.58
CA GLY A 97 -0.68 -0.45 22.05
C GLY A 97 -1.68 -0.83 20.96
N VAL A 98 -1.26 -1.25 19.75
CA VAL A 98 -2.21 -1.71 18.74
C VAL A 98 -2.96 -2.98 19.17
N ASN A 99 -4.22 -3.09 18.79
CA ASN A 99 -5.08 -4.23 19.15
C ASN A 99 -4.84 -5.47 18.27
N ALA A 100 -4.31 -5.28 17.06
CA ALA A 100 -3.94 -6.35 16.14
C ALA A 100 -2.81 -5.90 15.19
N VAL A 101 -2.10 -6.86 14.60
CA VAL A 101 -1.07 -6.61 13.58
C VAL A 101 -1.50 -7.26 12.26
N VAL A 102 -1.37 -6.51 11.17
CA VAL A 102 -1.44 -7.04 9.81
C VAL A 102 -0.01 -7.26 9.32
N ALA A 103 0.37 -8.52 9.16
CA ALA A 103 1.68 -8.91 8.64
C ALA A 103 1.64 -8.93 7.12
N ALA A 104 2.24 -7.92 6.50
CA ALA A 104 2.22 -7.64 5.08
C ALA A 104 3.63 -7.71 4.49
N GLY A 105 3.96 -8.83 3.86
CA GLY A 105 5.31 -9.09 3.34
C GLY A 105 5.55 -8.51 1.95
N TRP A 106 6.63 -8.94 1.33
CA TRP A 106 7.11 -8.47 0.03
C TRP A 106 6.09 -8.53 -1.12
N ALA A 107 5.16 -9.49 -1.06
CA ALA A 107 4.15 -9.68 -2.08
C ALA A 107 2.99 -8.65 -2.04
N GLU A 108 2.91 -7.82 -0.98
CA GLU A 108 1.84 -6.83 -0.79
C GLU A 108 1.85 -5.76 -1.87
N GLU A 109 0.67 -5.28 -2.23
CA GLU A 109 0.50 -4.11 -3.10
C GLU A 109 0.87 -2.80 -2.38
N GLY A 110 1.28 -1.83 -3.17
CA GLY A 110 1.54 -0.46 -2.73
C GLY A 110 2.72 -0.34 -1.76
N LEU A 111 2.59 0.60 -0.86
CA LEU A 111 3.67 1.07 0.01
C LEU A 111 4.00 0.07 1.12
N LEU A 112 5.25 -0.38 1.21
CA LEU A 112 5.71 -1.19 2.33
C LEU A 112 5.77 -0.38 3.63
N SER A 113 5.34 -1.03 4.72
CA SER A 113 5.12 -0.39 6.03
C SER A 113 6.33 -0.41 6.96
N HIS A 114 7.49 0.06 6.51
CA HIS A 114 8.65 0.21 7.41
C HIS A 114 9.28 1.60 7.27
N GLU A 115 9.87 2.12 8.35
CA GLU A 115 10.33 3.51 8.40
C GLU A 115 11.68 3.76 7.71
N GLU A 116 12.65 2.84 7.79
CA GLU A 116 14.04 3.14 7.43
C GLU A 116 14.80 1.97 6.77
N ILE A 117 14.13 1.08 6.02
CA ILE A 117 14.80 -0.05 5.40
C ILE A 117 14.97 0.23 3.90
N SER A 118 16.16 -0.05 3.36
CA SER A 118 16.40 0.01 1.93
C SER A 118 15.52 -1.01 1.18
N LYS A 119 15.32 -0.79 -0.12
CA LYS A 119 14.57 -1.71 -0.98
C LYS A 119 15.01 -3.17 -0.79
N ASP A 120 16.32 -3.42 -0.76
CA ASP A 120 16.89 -4.76 -0.66
C ASP A 120 16.68 -5.42 0.71
N GLN A 121 16.52 -4.63 1.78
CA GLN A 121 16.24 -5.12 3.13
C GLN A 121 14.75 -5.35 3.38
N ALA A 122 13.89 -4.87 2.50
CA ALA A 122 12.44 -4.98 2.60
C ALA A 122 11.89 -6.30 2.04
N GLU A 123 12.74 -7.13 1.42
CA GLU A 123 12.37 -8.37 0.73
C GLU A 123 12.10 -9.54 1.71
N ILE A 124 11.14 -9.35 2.61
CA ILE A 124 10.72 -10.44 3.52
C ILE A 124 9.52 -11.16 2.90
N ASP A 125 9.72 -12.45 2.64
CA ASP A 125 8.67 -13.33 2.13
C ASP A 125 7.45 -13.34 3.07
N SER A 126 6.26 -13.29 2.49
CA SER A 126 5.01 -13.20 3.26
C SER A 126 4.81 -14.43 4.17
N LEU A 127 5.11 -15.64 3.70
CA LEU A 127 4.97 -16.87 4.49
C LEU A 127 5.90 -16.88 5.71
N VAL A 128 7.14 -16.40 5.54
CA VAL A 128 8.10 -16.29 6.64
C VAL A 128 7.61 -15.26 7.66
N LEU A 129 7.20 -14.08 7.20
CA LEU A 129 6.69 -13.01 8.07
C LEU A 129 5.45 -13.45 8.85
N TRP A 130 4.48 -14.11 8.19
CA TRP A 130 3.28 -14.63 8.85
C TRP A 130 3.63 -15.60 9.96
N SER A 131 4.50 -16.57 9.68
CA SER A 131 4.95 -17.58 10.64
C SER A 131 5.68 -16.96 11.83
N GLU A 132 6.57 -16.00 11.59
CA GLU A 132 7.30 -15.29 12.66
C GLU A 132 6.37 -14.45 13.53
N CYS A 133 5.48 -13.68 12.94
CA CYS A 133 4.52 -12.83 13.66
C CYS A 133 3.55 -13.70 14.50
N ALA A 134 2.99 -14.76 13.92
CA ALA A 134 2.08 -15.66 14.64
C ALA A 134 2.73 -16.28 15.90
N ARG A 135 4.02 -16.62 15.83
CA ARG A 135 4.76 -17.18 16.98
C ARG A 135 5.21 -16.17 18.00
N ALA A 136 5.57 -14.96 17.55
CA ALA A 136 6.26 -13.98 18.40
C ALA A 136 5.31 -12.98 19.07
N LEU A 137 4.15 -12.71 18.49
CA LEU A 137 3.24 -11.67 18.97
C LEU A 137 2.14 -12.27 19.86
N ARG A 138 1.64 -11.47 20.81
CA ARG A 138 0.56 -11.85 21.74
C ARG A 138 -0.78 -11.21 21.39
N VAL A 139 -0.81 -10.38 20.35
CA VAL A 139 -2.04 -9.80 19.78
C VAL A 139 -2.47 -10.61 18.57
N PRO A 140 -3.76 -10.55 18.16
CA PRO A 140 -4.19 -11.16 16.91
C PRO A 140 -3.34 -10.71 15.72
N VAL A 141 -2.95 -11.66 14.86
CA VAL A 141 -2.19 -11.40 13.64
C VAL A 141 -3.06 -11.75 12.44
N LEU A 142 -3.18 -10.81 11.51
CA LEU A 142 -3.80 -11.02 10.20
C LEU A 142 -2.72 -11.11 9.15
N GLY A 143 -2.89 -12.00 8.17
CA GLY A 143 -1.99 -12.07 7.02
C GLY A 143 -2.43 -11.13 5.90
N ALA A 144 -1.47 -10.48 5.25
CA ALA A 144 -1.64 -9.72 4.03
C ALA A 144 -0.46 -9.98 3.09
N GLY A 145 -0.58 -9.59 1.82
CA GLY A 145 0.49 -9.78 0.84
C GLY A 145 0.00 -10.52 -0.39
N SER A 146 -0.92 -9.88 -1.12
CA SER A 146 -1.46 -10.40 -2.38
C SER A 146 -2.17 -11.75 -2.23
N ILE A 147 -3.04 -11.86 -1.23
CA ILE A 147 -3.87 -13.04 -1.01
C ILE A 147 -4.99 -13.05 -2.05
N THR A 148 -4.95 -14.02 -2.97
CA THR A 148 -5.88 -14.12 -4.11
C THR A 148 -6.55 -15.49 -4.21
N THR A 149 -6.02 -16.51 -3.53
CA THR A 149 -6.54 -17.88 -3.60
C THR A 149 -6.95 -18.43 -2.24
N GLN A 150 -7.89 -19.35 -2.22
CA GLN A 150 -8.30 -20.05 -1.00
C GLN A 150 -7.17 -20.84 -0.35
N ASP A 151 -6.25 -21.39 -1.14
CA ASP A 151 -5.11 -22.16 -0.61
C ASP A 151 -4.18 -21.28 0.21
N GLN A 152 -3.94 -20.03 -0.21
CA GLN A 152 -3.22 -19.05 0.60
C GLN A 152 -3.93 -18.82 1.94
N GLY A 153 -5.26 -18.67 1.93
CA GLY A 153 -6.04 -18.54 3.16
C GLY A 153 -5.92 -19.75 4.08
N ARG A 154 -5.94 -20.99 3.54
CA ARG A 154 -5.71 -22.23 4.32
C ARG A 154 -4.35 -22.25 5.00
N VAL A 155 -3.30 -21.79 4.30
CA VAL A 155 -1.96 -21.66 4.88
C VAL A 155 -1.97 -20.70 6.06
N LEU A 156 -2.63 -19.55 5.95
CA LEU A 156 -2.74 -18.59 7.05
C LEU A 156 -3.43 -19.19 8.28
N LYS A 157 -4.54 -19.94 8.10
CA LYS A 157 -5.23 -20.64 9.18
C LYS A 157 -4.30 -21.71 9.82
N ALA A 158 -3.59 -22.49 9.02
CA ALA A 158 -2.65 -23.50 9.50
C ALA A 158 -1.48 -22.92 10.30
N LEU A 159 -1.05 -21.70 9.99
CA LEU A 159 -0.03 -20.96 10.74
C LEU A 159 -0.57 -20.34 12.04
N GLY A 160 -1.87 -20.41 12.30
CA GLY A 160 -2.51 -19.88 13.50
C GLY A 160 -2.80 -18.36 13.46
N LEU A 161 -2.87 -17.76 12.27
CA LEU A 161 -3.30 -16.38 12.14
C LEU A 161 -4.79 -16.24 12.47
N ALA A 162 -5.16 -15.05 12.96
CA ALA A 162 -6.54 -14.74 13.35
C ALA A 162 -7.44 -14.39 12.14
N GLY A 163 -6.84 -14.13 10.98
CA GLY A 163 -7.56 -13.73 9.76
C GLY A 163 -6.60 -13.27 8.66
N PHE A 164 -7.18 -12.60 7.67
CA PHE A 164 -6.42 -12.07 6.53
C PHE A 164 -7.05 -10.78 6.00
N MET A 165 -6.26 -10.01 5.27
CA MET A 165 -6.70 -8.82 4.55
C MET A 165 -6.68 -9.13 3.04
N LEU A 166 -7.79 -8.88 2.37
CA LEU A 166 -7.93 -9.04 0.91
C LEU A 166 -7.81 -7.67 0.24
N SER A 167 -7.02 -7.63 -0.82
CA SER A 167 -6.85 -6.47 -1.69
C SER A 167 -6.91 -6.89 -3.15
N ASP A 168 -5.88 -7.53 -3.68
CA ASP A 168 -5.81 -7.99 -5.08
C ASP A 168 -6.99 -8.89 -5.46
N ALA A 169 -7.44 -9.76 -4.56
CA ALA A 169 -8.61 -10.61 -4.79
C ALA A 169 -9.89 -9.82 -5.11
N LEU A 170 -9.97 -8.57 -4.64
CA LEU A 170 -11.12 -7.69 -4.86
C LEU A 170 -10.91 -6.70 -6.02
N LEU A 171 -9.78 -6.75 -6.71
CA LEU A 171 -9.48 -5.80 -7.77
C LEU A 171 -10.40 -5.97 -8.99
N LEU A 172 -10.74 -7.21 -9.36
CA LEU A 172 -11.57 -7.54 -10.52
C LEU A 172 -13.07 -7.72 -10.22
N VAL A 173 -13.51 -7.47 -8.99
CA VAL A 173 -14.93 -7.56 -8.66
C VAL A 173 -15.74 -6.45 -9.35
N LYS A 174 -17.03 -6.70 -9.56
CA LYS A 174 -17.92 -5.73 -10.27
C LYS A 174 -18.00 -4.38 -9.57
N GLU A 175 -17.88 -4.37 -8.26
CA GLU A 175 -17.95 -3.17 -7.41
C GLU A 175 -16.62 -2.41 -7.34
N SER A 176 -15.53 -2.97 -7.86
CA SER A 176 -14.24 -2.29 -7.89
C SER A 176 -14.29 -1.04 -8.78
N PRO A 177 -13.80 0.12 -8.31
CA PRO A 177 -13.85 1.37 -9.05
C PRO A 177 -12.79 1.49 -10.15
N ILE A 178 -11.99 0.43 -10.39
CA ILE A 178 -10.95 0.50 -11.43
C ILE A 178 -11.58 0.65 -12.82
N PRO A 179 -11.00 1.48 -13.71
CA PRO A 179 -11.47 1.63 -15.07
C PRO A 179 -11.43 0.31 -15.87
N ASP A 180 -12.28 0.16 -16.87
CA ASP A 180 -12.33 -1.05 -17.70
C ASP A 180 -11.00 -1.34 -18.43
N SER A 181 -10.24 -0.31 -18.80
CA SER A 181 -8.89 -0.46 -19.37
C SER A 181 -7.92 -1.16 -18.42
N TRP A 182 -7.99 -0.84 -17.13
CA TRP A 182 -7.23 -1.50 -16.08
C TRP A 182 -7.72 -2.92 -15.84
N ARG A 183 -9.03 -3.11 -15.73
CA ARG A 183 -9.67 -4.42 -15.58
C ARG A 183 -9.20 -5.38 -16.67
N THR A 184 -9.28 -4.95 -17.93
CA THR A 184 -8.81 -5.73 -19.07
C THR A 184 -7.31 -6.05 -18.95
N LYS A 185 -6.49 -5.07 -18.56
CA LYS A 185 -5.04 -5.29 -18.38
C LYS A 185 -4.75 -6.33 -17.31
N VAL A 186 -5.40 -6.22 -16.13
CA VAL A 186 -5.19 -7.13 -15.00
C VAL A 186 -5.60 -8.57 -15.35
N MET A 187 -6.65 -8.78 -16.11
CA MET A 187 -7.12 -10.12 -16.53
C MET A 187 -6.10 -10.91 -17.38
N TYR A 188 -5.14 -10.23 -17.99
CA TYR A 188 -4.13 -10.85 -18.87
C TYR A 188 -2.71 -10.68 -18.36
N LEU A 189 -2.52 -10.44 -17.05
CA LEU A 189 -1.21 -10.31 -16.47
C LEU A 189 -0.48 -11.64 -16.35
N ALA A 190 0.84 -11.60 -16.49
CA ALA A 190 1.73 -12.69 -16.14
C ALA A 190 2.14 -12.62 -14.66
N ASP A 191 2.73 -13.68 -14.15
CA ASP A 191 3.25 -13.79 -12.78
C ASP A 191 4.35 -12.77 -12.41
N SER A 192 5.00 -12.20 -13.42
CA SER A 192 6.06 -11.19 -13.28
C SER A 192 5.59 -9.75 -13.57
N ALA A 193 4.28 -9.50 -13.54
CA ALA A 193 3.72 -8.23 -13.99
C ALA A 193 3.88 -7.07 -12.99
N SER A 194 4.17 -7.36 -11.72
CA SER A 194 4.39 -6.32 -10.71
C SER A 194 5.86 -6.19 -10.33
N GLU A 195 6.27 -4.98 -10.01
CA GLU A 195 7.64 -4.67 -9.60
C GLU A 195 7.67 -3.82 -8.33
N MET A 196 8.78 -3.90 -7.61
CA MET A 196 9.06 -3.07 -6.45
C MET A 196 9.93 -1.90 -6.88
N THR A 197 9.46 -0.68 -6.65
CA THR A 197 10.17 0.56 -6.97
C THR A 197 9.87 1.66 -5.96
N ASP A 198 10.74 2.64 -5.84
CA ASP A 198 10.55 3.88 -5.09
C ASP A 198 10.13 5.06 -5.98
N THR A 199 10.18 4.87 -7.30
CA THR A 199 9.91 5.90 -8.32
C THR A 199 8.58 6.62 -8.12
N PHE A 200 7.53 5.90 -7.73
CA PHE A 200 6.18 6.47 -7.61
C PHE A 200 5.93 7.20 -6.31
N MET A 201 6.42 6.67 -5.20
CA MET A 201 6.06 7.15 -3.86
C MET A 201 7.24 7.76 -3.08
N GLY A 202 8.48 7.58 -3.55
CA GLY A 202 9.67 7.95 -2.77
C GLY A 202 10.02 6.96 -1.67
N ARG A 203 9.43 5.76 -1.72
CA ARG A 203 9.67 4.61 -0.85
C ARG A 203 9.40 3.33 -1.61
N ALA A 204 10.00 2.23 -1.15
CA ALA A 204 9.74 0.91 -1.72
C ALA A 204 8.25 0.58 -1.71
N SER A 205 7.69 0.33 -2.87
CA SER A 205 6.27 0.10 -3.09
C SER A 205 6.08 -0.79 -4.31
N ARG A 206 5.06 -1.64 -4.30
CA ARG A 206 4.79 -2.59 -5.38
C ARG A 206 3.66 -2.09 -6.27
N TYR A 207 3.92 -2.10 -7.55
CA TYR A 207 3.01 -1.61 -8.60
C TYR A 207 3.03 -2.49 -9.83
N LEU A 208 2.02 -2.32 -10.68
CA LEU A 208 2.04 -2.88 -12.01
C LEU A 208 3.21 -2.29 -12.80
N SER A 209 4.09 -3.16 -13.31
CA SER A 209 5.22 -2.77 -14.13
C SER A 209 4.76 -2.01 -15.37
N ASN A 210 5.31 -0.83 -15.58
CA ASN A 210 4.98 0.02 -16.72
C ASN A 210 6.16 0.90 -17.16
N GLY A 211 6.00 1.59 -18.29
CA GLY A 211 7.04 2.43 -18.86
C GLY A 211 7.45 3.60 -17.97
N PHE A 212 6.56 4.10 -17.12
CA PHE A 212 6.88 5.23 -16.24
C PHE A 212 7.96 4.87 -15.19
N ALA A 213 7.92 3.67 -14.64
CA ALA A 213 8.88 3.22 -13.64
C ALA A 213 10.33 3.26 -14.16
N GLN A 214 10.53 3.09 -15.47
CA GLN A 214 11.83 3.08 -16.10
C GLN A 214 12.39 4.47 -16.41
N ILE A 215 11.56 5.51 -16.47
CA ILE A 215 11.99 6.89 -16.81
C ILE A 215 13.04 7.40 -15.82
N PHE A 216 12.86 7.12 -14.51
CA PHE A 216 13.78 7.63 -13.48
C PHE A 216 15.17 7.01 -13.58
N PRO A 217 15.32 5.67 -13.58
CA PRO A 217 16.64 5.07 -13.72
C PRO A 217 17.29 5.38 -15.08
N GLU A 218 16.54 5.37 -16.19
CA GLU A 218 17.06 5.68 -17.52
C GLU A 218 17.60 7.10 -17.64
N LYS A 219 16.94 8.06 -17.01
CA LYS A 219 17.37 9.47 -17.03
C LYS A 219 18.26 9.84 -15.82
N GLY A 220 18.55 8.91 -14.92
CA GLY A 220 19.31 9.18 -13.70
C GLY A 220 18.65 10.22 -12.78
N LEU A 221 17.32 10.26 -12.74
CA LEU A 221 16.59 11.24 -11.96
C LEU A 221 16.60 10.88 -10.47
N PRO A 222 16.84 11.86 -9.60
CA PRO A 222 16.73 11.65 -8.17
C PRO A 222 15.28 11.46 -7.74
N VAL A 223 15.04 10.61 -6.75
CA VAL A 223 13.73 10.37 -6.15
C VAL A 223 13.57 11.30 -4.93
N LEU A 224 12.39 11.94 -4.79
CA LEU A 224 12.00 12.72 -3.63
C LEU A 224 11.59 11.79 -2.48
N GLN A 225 11.75 12.26 -1.26
CA GLN A 225 11.28 11.53 -0.07
C GLN A 225 9.74 11.45 -0.06
N PHE A 226 9.19 10.32 0.41
CA PHE A 226 7.76 10.19 0.69
C PHE A 226 7.28 11.27 1.67
N PRO A 227 6.15 11.91 1.44
CA PRO A 227 5.16 11.67 0.37
C PRO A 227 5.36 12.58 -0.86
N TYR A 228 6.38 13.40 -0.90
CA TYR A 228 6.57 14.43 -1.93
C TYR A 228 6.71 13.86 -3.33
N GLN A 229 7.31 12.68 -3.48
CA GLN A 229 7.45 12.01 -4.78
C GLN A 229 6.09 11.80 -5.44
N TYR A 230 5.12 11.23 -4.71
CA TYR A 230 3.78 11.03 -5.22
C TYR A 230 3.11 12.35 -5.64
N PHE A 231 3.18 13.37 -4.78
CA PHE A 231 2.54 14.65 -5.08
C PHE A 231 3.21 15.40 -6.24
N ALA A 232 4.51 15.21 -6.44
CA ALA A 232 5.23 15.77 -7.59
C ALA A 232 4.81 15.15 -8.93
N LEU A 233 4.33 13.90 -8.90
CA LEU A 233 3.97 13.13 -10.10
C LEU A 233 2.46 12.98 -10.30
N LYS A 234 1.67 13.41 -9.32
CA LYS A 234 0.22 13.17 -9.31
C LYS A 234 -0.51 13.71 -10.54
N ASP A 235 -0.07 14.83 -11.07
CA ASP A 235 -0.61 15.42 -12.30
C ASP A 235 -0.46 14.48 -13.51
N ILE A 236 0.69 13.84 -13.63
CA ILE A 236 0.97 12.85 -14.68
C ILE A 236 0.07 11.62 -14.49
N PHE A 237 -0.03 11.08 -13.27
CA PHE A 237 -0.83 9.89 -12.99
C PHE A 237 -2.32 10.14 -13.21
N ASP A 238 -2.85 11.25 -12.70
CA ASP A 238 -4.25 11.63 -12.87
C ASP A 238 -4.58 11.78 -14.37
N LYS A 239 -3.71 12.46 -15.12
CA LYS A 239 -3.93 12.69 -16.54
C LYS A 239 -3.79 11.41 -17.37
N ALA A 240 -2.78 10.59 -17.08
CA ALA A 240 -2.60 9.30 -17.72
C ALA A 240 -3.84 8.40 -17.52
N LEU A 241 -4.39 8.38 -16.31
CA LEU A 241 -5.61 7.64 -16.01
C LEU A 241 -6.81 8.19 -16.79
N GLU A 242 -6.98 9.52 -16.82
CA GLU A 242 -8.09 10.20 -17.54
C GLU A 242 -8.12 9.85 -19.02
N ILE A 243 -6.94 9.81 -19.69
CA ILE A 243 -6.84 9.56 -21.12
C ILE A 243 -6.55 8.10 -21.49
N GLY A 244 -6.55 7.18 -20.51
CA GLY A 244 -6.33 5.76 -20.70
C GLY A 244 -4.88 5.34 -21.03
N ARG A 245 -3.87 6.20 -20.72
CA ARG A 245 -2.44 5.89 -20.84
C ARG A 245 -1.97 5.05 -19.65
N ILE A 246 -2.41 3.78 -19.63
CA ILE A 246 -2.08 2.83 -18.54
C ILE A 246 -0.58 2.53 -18.43
N ASP A 247 0.19 2.77 -19.47
CA ASP A 247 1.64 2.68 -19.50
C ASP A 247 2.35 3.77 -18.67
N LEU A 248 1.61 4.81 -18.27
CA LEU A 248 2.10 5.93 -17.46
C LEU A 248 1.34 6.10 -16.15
N ALA A 249 0.24 5.38 -15.97
CA ALA A 249 -0.60 5.53 -14.80
C ALA A 249 -0.12 4.65 -13.64
N LEU A 250 -0.45 5.07 -12.42
CA LEU A 250 -0.12 4.36 -11.19
C LEU A 250 -1.21 3.35 -10.85
N LEU A 251 -0.88 2.05 -10.80
CA LEU A 251 -1.74 1.00 -10.28
C LEU A 251 -1.02 0.17 -9.23
N GLU A 252 -1.45 0.29 -7.99
CA GLU A 252 -1.01 -0.57 -6.89
C GLU A 252 -1.57 -1.96 -7.09
N VAL A 253 -0.68 -2.95 -7.18
CA VAL A 253 -1.03 -4.38 -7.29
C VAL A 253 0.01 -5.21 -6.57
N GLY A 254 -0.42 -6.29 -5.96
CA GLY A 254 0.49 -7.24 -5.35
C GLY A 254 1.07 -8.23 -6.35
N GLN A 255 1.94 -9.10 -5.85
CA GLN A 255 2.68 -10.04 -6.70
C GLN A 255 1.77 -11.08 -7.35
N TYR A 256 0.68 -11.48 -6.70
CA TYR A 256 -0.22 -12.53 -7.17
C TYR A 256 -1.53 -12.00 -7.77
N VAL A 257 -1.56 -10.73 -8.15
CA VAL A 257 -2.74 -10.10 -8.77
C VAL A 257 -3.24 -10.82 -10.02
N TYR A 258 -2.36 -11.49 -10.76
CA TYR A 258 -2.71 -12.28 -11.95
C TYR A 258 -3.61 -13.49 -11.64
N LEU A 259 -3.75 -13.87 -10.36
CA LEU A 259 -4.66 -14.92 -9.89
C LEU A 259 -6.02 -14.35 -9.44
N ALA A 260 -6.23 -13.03 -9.53
CA ALA A 260 -7.50 -12.42 -9.15
C ALA A 260 -8.63 -12.89 -10.06
N GLU A 261 -9.77 -13.19 -9.44
CA GLU A 261 -10.95 -13.68 -10.15
C GLU A 261 -12.01 -12.58 -10.30
N SER A 262 -12.77 -12.65 -11.40
CA SER A 262 -13.94 -11.80 -11.59
C SER A 262 -15.13 -12.35 -10.82
N GLY A 263 -16.02 -11.47 -10.35
CA GLY A 263 -17.22 -11.84 -9.62
C GLY A 263 -17.85 -10.65 -8.92
N THR A 264 -18.65 -10.89 -7.90
CA THR A 264 -19.06 -9.86 -6.94
C THR A 264 -18.15 -9.91 -5.71
N THR A 265 -18.08 -8.81 -4.98
CA THR A 265 -17.38 -8.78 -3.69
C THR A 265 -17.87 -9.88 -2.75
N ALA A 266 -19.19 -10.11 -2.72
CA ALA A 266 -19.78 -11.18 -1.91
C ALA A 266 -19.31 -12.58 -2.35
N ASP A 267 -19.23 -12.86 -3.65
CA ASP A 267 -18.75 -14.14 -4.16
C ASP A 267 -17.32 -14.42 -3.70
N ILE A 268 -16.44 -13.43 -3.85
CA ILE A 268 -15.03 -13.55 -3.47
C ILE A 268 -14.90 -13.74 -1.95
N ILE A 269 -15.55 -12.89 -1.14
CA ILE A 269 -15.49 -12.99 0.32
C ILE A 269 -16.02 -14.34 0.80
N ASN A 270 -17.15 -14.81 0.26
CA ASN A 270 -17.74 -16.10 0.65
C ASN A 270 -16.82 -17.29 0.35
N LYS A 271 -16.07 -17.25 -0.77
CA LYS A 271 -15.05 -18.28 -1.06
C LYS A 271 -13.99 -18.37 0.04
N PHE A 272 -13.58 -17.23 0.61
CA PHE A 272 -12.57 -17.20 1.67
C PHE A 272 -13.16 -17.49 3.06
N CYS A 273 -14.36 -17.03 3.35
CA CYS A 273 -15.00 -17.25 4.66
C CYS A 273 -15.50 -18.69 4.83
N GLY A 274 -15.92 -19.35 3.76
CA GLY A 274 -16.52 -20.68 3.82
C GLY A 274 -15.68 -21.68 4.60
N TYR A 275 -14.41 -21.80 4.28
CA TYR A 275 -13.51 -22.73 4.98
C TYR A 275 -12.80 -22.11 6.21
N TRP A 276 -12.81 -20.76 6.38
CA TRP A 276 -12.26 -20.17 7.59
C TRP A 276 -13.11 -20.50 8.83
N SER A 277 -14.41 -20.63 8.65
CA SER A 277 -15.38 -20.99 9.67
C SER A 277 -15.61 -22.52 9.82
N GLU A 278 -15.06 -23.35 8.93
CA GLU A 278 -15.08 -24.80 9.07
C GLU A 278 -14.00 -25.24 10.07
N ASP A 279 -14.40 -25.62 11.28
CA ASP A 279 -13.59 -26.34 12.27
C ASP A 279 -13.88 -27.84 12.26
#